data_68f67a7b1418fb133ef7abedef2042d4
#
_entry.id   68f67a7b1418fb133ef7abedef2042d4
#
_cell.length_a   1.000
_cell.length_b   1.000
_cell.length_c   1.000
_cell.angle_alpha   90.00
_cell.angle_beta   90.00
_cell.angle_gamma   90.00
#
_symmetry.space_group_name_H-M   'P 1'
#
loop_
_entity.id
_entity.type
_entity.pdbx_description
1 polymer ?
#
loop_
_entity_poly.entity_id
_entity_poly.type
_entity_poly.pdbx_seq_one_letter_code
_entity_poly.pdbx_strand_id
1 'polypeptide(L)'
;MLLIRELNSVEAAAVSMNTIQEYAEGSRLGVPVLVSMDSVHGLSYVSGATVTGHNLALAATRDEDLVTRLAEIARDEHIAIGVRMTLSPEADIASEPRWGRVMETFGEDPDLVTKMVTAQVVAFQNGRDGLNTGAIVACMKHFPGAGPQMEGKDTSPIISSAETLQIHLKPYYAALEVNIASIMPYYSVPLELDMENSAIGSKATLQDLLRDEMGFEGIIQTDWGMIWAIQEGRGTMMGEEVSDEEAILIGITESRVDGIGGESIRLIDQMEELTNAGKIDEDILTAAATRIVKAKFELGVFENPYCDVEYAVQFVGNEEHQAVNLEAARKAMTLLKNDGILPLKQNEKQTILVCGPRAGDMDSLVGGWSSAQEGLTIADAVAAYAGENATVIYESDNVESIAELAKDADIIIVSVGEPSYQHDPPWGYDTLEITGSQQEILEAAKASGKPMVTVVTGGRPYILTWCDENTNAILEAYYPGSQGGIAIAETLFGLNNPTGKTPLQFPRDMDSVRNQEGDVSFDLENPLYDYGWGLSYGE
;
A
#
# COMPACT_ATOMS: atom_id res chain seq x y z
N MET A 1 -19.58 -3.51 -10.93
CA MET A 1 -18.88 -3.02 -9.72
C MET A 1 -18.68 -1.52 -9.85
N LEU A 2 -18.51 -0.82 -8.75
CA LEU A 2 -18.32 0.63 -8.72
C LEU A 2 -17.19 0.95 -7.73
N LEU A 3 -16.17 1.70 -8.15
CA LEU A 3 -15.11 2.20 -7.27
C LEU A 3 -15.49 3.58 -6.74
N ILE A 4 -15.27 3.80 -5.44
CA ILE A 4 -15.44 5.11 -4.81
C ILE A 4 -14.18 5.45 -4.01
N ARG A 5 -13.78 6.72 -4.05
CA ARG A 5 -12.68 7.33 -3.30
C ARG A 5 -13.11 8.70 -2.75
N GLU A 6 -12.35 9.22 -1.80
CA GLU A 6 -12.42 10.60 -1.29
C GLU A 6 -13.77 10.97 -0.68
N LEU A 7 -14.16 10.27 0.38
CA LEU A 7 -15.37 10.54 1.13
C LEU A 7 -15.06 11.38 2.39
N ASN A 8 -15.68 12.55 2.46
CA ASN A 8 -15.37 13.60 3.45
C ASN A 8 -15.77 13.26 4.90
N SER A 9 -16.57 12.22 5.11
CA SER A 9 -16.95 11.72 6.44
C SER A 9 -17.55 10.33 6.34
N VAL A 10 -17.59 9.63 7.47
CA VAL A 10 -18.26 8.32 7.61
C VAL A 10 -19.76 8.42 7.28
N GLU A 11 -20.44 9.49 7.75
CA GLU A 11 -21.85 9.73 7.46
C GLU A 11 -22.08 9.89 5.95
N ALA A 12 -21.29 10.74 5.28
CA ALA A 12 -21.41 10.97 3.84
C ALA A 12 -21.12 9.68 3.05
N ALA A 13 -20.19 8.86 3.51
CA ALA A 13 -19.90 7.55 2.93
C ALA A 13 -21.13 6.63 3.00
N ALA A 14 -21.66 6.39 4.18
CA ALA A 14 -22.81 5.50 4.41
C ALA A 14 -24.06 5.96 3.65
N VAL A 15 -24.36 7.27 3.67
CA VAL A 15 -25.48 7.84 2.89
C VAL A 15 -25.29 7.66 1.40
N SER A 16 -24.07 7.86 0.89
CA SER A 16 -23.76 7.66 -0.54
C SER A 16 -23.95 6.22 -0.96
N MET A 17 -23.48 5.25 -0.14
CA MET A 17 -23.67 3.83 -0.42
C MET A 17 -25.14 3.44 -0.46
N ASN A 18 -25.94 3.88 0.51
CA ASN A 18 -27.37 3.63 0.52
C ASN A 18 -28.07 4.24 -0.71
N THR A 19 -27.70 5.46 -1.10
CA THR A 19 -28.25 6.11 -2.30
C THR A 19 -27.95 5.31 -3.58
N ILE A 20 -26.75 4.75 -3.71
CA ILE A 20 -26.37 3.88 -4.85
C ILE A 20 -27.27 2.64 -4.86
N GLN A 21 -27.53 2.02 -3.72
CA GLN A 21 -28.38 0.84 -3.63
C GLN A 21 -29.85 1.16 -3.94
N GLU A 22 -30.36 2.31 -3.55
CA GLU A 22 -31.71 2.78 -3.92
C GLU A 22 -31.87 2.91 -5.45
N TYR A 23 -30.87 3.48 -6.14
CA TYR A 23 -30.86 3.53 -7.61
C TYR A 23 -30.80 2.14 -8.24
N ALA A 24 -29.99 1.23 -7.66
CA ALA A 24 -29.88 -0.13 -8.13
C ALA A 24 -31.20 -0.90 -8.00
N GLU A 25 -31.87 -0.79 -6.85
CA GLU A 25 -33.17 -1.41 -6.58
C GLU A 25 -34.24 -0.89 -7.54
N GLY A 26 -34.23 0.42 -7.87
CA GLY A 26 -35.13 1.04 -8.83
C GLY A 26 -34.85 0.66 -10.29
N SER A 27 -33.79 -0.06 -10.60
CA SER A 27 -33.44 -0.50 -11.96
C SER A 27 -34.31 -1.68 -12.42
N ARG A 28 -34.27 -2.00 -13.74
CA ARG A 28 -35.08 -3.06 -14.36
C ARG A 28 -34.95 -4.43 -13.66
N LEU A 29 -33.78 -4.78 -13.15
CA LEU A 29 -33.51 -6.08 -12.53
C LEU A 29 -33.38 -5.98 -11.02
N GLY A 30 -33.23 -4.79 -10.44
CA GLY A 30 -33.06 -4.60 -9.00
C GLY A 30 -31.81 -5.29 -8.43
N VAL A 31 -30.76 -5.49 -9.23
CA VAL A 31 -29.54 -6.14 -8.79
C VAL A 31 -28.70 -5.16 -7.99
N PRO A 32 -28.37 -5.46 -6.70
CA PRO A 32 -27.56 -4.57 -5.87
C PRO A 32 -26.17 -4.35 -6.45
N VAL A 33 -25.61 -3.15 -6.25
CA VAL A 33 -24.26 -2.82 -6.72
C VAL A 33 -23.23 -3.38 -5.73
N LEU A 34 -22.20 -4.07 -6.23
CA LEU A 34 -21.01 -4.38 -5.45
C LEU A 34 -20.09 -3.17 -5.53
N VAL A 35 -20.03 -2.41 -4.43
CA VAL A 35 -19.14 -1.25 -4.33
C VAL A 35 -17.78 -1.70 -3.84
N SER A 36 -16.74 -1.23 -4.51
CA SER A 36 -15.33 -1.45 -4.14
C SER A 36 -14.67 -0.15 -3.70
N MET A 37 -13.66 -0.26 -2.86
CA MET A 37 -12.80 0.84 -2.46
C MET A 37 -11.32 0.42 -2.57
N ASP A 38 -10.48 1.36 -2.98
CA ASP A 38 -9.04 1.16 -3.10
C ASP A 38 -8.36 1.42 -1.75
N SER A 39 -8.73 0.59 -0.79
CA SER A 39 -8.32 0.72 0.60
C SER A 39 -7.15 -0.22 0.89
N VAL A 40 -5.95 0.20 0.50
CA VAL A 40 -4.74 -0.64 0.63
C VAL A 40 -4.19 -0.70 2.06
N HIS A 41 -4.56 0.27 2.91
CA HIS A 41 -4.12 0.34 4.31
C HIS A 41 -5.24 0.86 5.25
N GLY A 42 -6.25 0.04 5.47
CA GLY A 42 -7.46 0.38 6.22
C GLY A 42 -8.54 1.00 5.35
N LEU A 43 -9.51 1.71 5.95
CA LEU A 43 -10.55 2.44 5.22
C LEU A 43 -10.04 3.84 4.83
N SER A 44 -8.93 3.88 4.07
CA SER A 44 -8.06 5.05 3.91
C SER A 44 -8.65 6.24 3.15
N TYR A 45 -9.75 6.04 2.41
CA TYR A 45 -10.42 7.11 1.66
C TYR A 45 -11.64 7.73 2.36
N VAL A 46 -11.83 7.42 3.65
CA VAL A 46 -12.93 7.98 4.44
C VAL A 46 -12.36 8.76 5.63
N SER A 47 -12.62 10.06 5.68
CA SER A 47 -12.19 10.88 6.83
C SER A 47 -12.86 10.41 8.12
N GLY A 48 -12.06 10.25 9.17
CA GLY A 48 -12.48 9.72 10.47
C GLY A 48 -12.43 8.20 10.62
N ALA A 49 -12.09 7.46 9.56
CA ALA A 49 -11.89 6.01 9.62
C ALA A 49 -10.51 5.61 10.15
N THR A 50 -10.30 4.32 10.36
CA THR A 50 -9.00 3.78 10.76
C THR A 50 -8.08 3.68 9.55
N VAL A 51 -7.02 4.51 9.54
CA VAL A 51 -5.97 4.52 8.51
C VAL A 51 -4.70 3.99 9.11
N THR A 52 -4.37 2.76 8.73
CA THR A 52 -3.18 2.04 9.24
C THR A 52 -1.90 2.50 8.55
N GLY A 53 -0.76 2.07 9.06
CA GLY A 53 0.46 2.13 8.28
C GLY A 53 0.32 1.29 7.00
N HIS A 54 1.10 1.64 5.97
CA HIS A 54 1.22 0.82 4.77
C HIS A 54 1.79 -0.57 5.10
N ASN A 55 1.58 -1.53 4.20
CA ASN A 55 2.00 -2.92 4.43
C ASN A 55 3.50 -3.05 4.72
N LEU A 56 4.36 -2.19 4.17
CA LEU A 56 5.79 -2.18 4.50
C LEU A 56 6.05 -1.88 5.99
N ALA A 57 5.31 -0.92 6.56
CA ALA A 57 5.34 -0.64 8.00
C ALA A 57 4.80 -1.81 8.82
N LEU A 58 3.70 -2.44 8.36
CA LEU A 58 3.14 -3.62 9.01
C LEU A 58 4.09 -4.83 8.94
N ALA A 59 4.82 -4.99 7.84
CA ALA A 59 5.83 -6.03 7.67
C ALA A 59 6.98 -5.90 8.68
N ALA A 60 7.37 -4.66 9.03
CA ALA A 60 8.38 -4.40 10.04
C ALA A 60 7.98 -4.93 11.43
N THR A 61 6.68 -5.06 11.72
CA THR A 61 6.18 -5.60 13.00
C THR A 61 6.43 -7.10 13.16
N ARG A 62 6.53 -7.86 12.08
CA ARG A 62 6.61 -9.34 12.07
C ARG A 62 5.44 -10.03 12.78
N ASP A 63 4.32 -9.34 12.98
CA ASP A 63 3.19 -9.76 13.80
C ASP A 63 1.95 -10.05 12.93
N GLU A 64 1.77 -11.34 12.59
CA GLU A 64 0.64 -11.82 11.80
C GLU A 64 -0.71 -11.61 12.51
N ASP A 65 -0.75 -11.82 13.83
CA ASP A 65 -1.99 -11.63 14.61
C ASP A 65 -2.43 -10.16 14.60
N LEU A 66 -1.48 -9.24 14.64
CA LEU A 66 -1.75 -7.80 14.53
C LEU A 66 -2.28 -7.43 13.14
N VAL A 67 -1.65 -7.95 12.07
CA VAL A 67 -2.12 -7.75 10.69
C VAL A 67 -3.53 -8.31 10.50
N THR A 68 -3.82 -9.49 11.09
CA THR A 68 -5.17 -10.08 11.09
C THR A 68 -6.19 -9.15 11.75
N ARG A 69 -5.90 -8.65 12.98
CA ARG A 69 -6.82 -7.74 13.71
C ARG A 69 -7.08 -6.44 12.93
N LEU A 70 -6.05 -5.86 12.30
CA LEU A 70 -6.20 -4.65 11.48
C LEU A 70 -7.04 -4.91 10.22
N ALA A 71 -6.87 -6.06 9.57
CA ALA A 71 -7.67 -6.43 8.41
C ALA A 71 -9.13 -6.75 8.80
N GLU A 72 -9.37 -7.32 9.99
CA GLU A 72 -10.73 -7.49 10.55
C GLU A 72 -11.40 -6.14 10.82
N ILE A 73 -10.69 -5.18 11.42
CA ILE A 73 -11.17 -3.81 11.61
C ILE A 73 -11.51 -3.18 10.27
N ALA A 74 -10.60 -3.26 9.29
CA ALA A 74 -10.84 -2.73 7.95
C ALA A 74 -12.08 -3.36 7.30
N ARG A 75 -12.25 -4.70 7.36
CA ARG A 75 -13.45 -5.40 6.88
C ARG A 75 -14.71 -4.84 7.53
N ASP A 76 -14.73 -4.76 8.85
CA ASP A 76 -15.92 -4.37 9.60
C ASP A 76 -16.28 -2.90 9.37
N GLU A 77 -15.29 -2.02 9.24
CA GLU A 77 -15.51 -0.62 8.86
C GLU A 77 -16.05 -0.48 7.42
N HIS A 78 -15.56 -1.28 6.45
CA HIS A 78 -16.12 -1.32 5.10
C HIS A 78 -17.59 -1.76 5.12
N ILE A 79 -17.91 -2.83 5.83
CA ILE A 79 -19.30 -3.32 5.97
C ILE A 79 -20.18 -2.25 6.62
N ALA A 80 -19.70 -1.58 7.65
CA ALA A 80 -20.45 -0.55 8.37
C ALA A 80 -20.89 0.61 7.46
N ILE A 81 -20.10 0.97 6.44
CA ILE A 81 -20.46 2.01 5.47
C ILE A 81 -21.11 1.45 4.18
N GLY A 82 -21.35 0.14 4.07
CA GLY A 82 -21.99 -0.47 2.90
C GLY A 82 -21.06 -0.84 1.75
N VAL A 83 -19.73 -0.79 1.93
CA VAL A 83 -18.74 -1.27 0.98
C VAL A 83 -18.50 -2.76 1.19
N ARG A 84 -18.50 -3.56 0.11
CA ARG A 84 -18.39 -5.02 0.21
C ARG A 84 -17.25 -5.61 -0.61
N MET A 85 -16.31 -4.79 -1.08
CA MET A 85 -15.10 -5.22 -1.78
C MET A 85 -13.96 -4.24 -1.51
N THR A 86 -12.78 -4.76 -1.21
CA THR A 86 -11.53 -3.99 -1.18
C THR A 86 -10.60 -4.44 -2.31
N LEU A 87 -9.82 -3.50 -2.89
CA LEU A 87 -8.79 -3.80 -3.88
C LEU A 87 -7.46 -4.09 -3.16
N SER A 88 -7.50 -5.07 -2.29
CA SER A 88 -6.42 -5.49 -1.37
C SER A 88 -6.60 -6.97 -1.04
N PRO A 89 -5.57 -7.72 -0.61
CA PRO A 89 -4.20 -7.27 -0.32
C PRO A 89 -3.31 -7.15 -1.55
N GLU A 90 -2.19 -6.45 -1.38
CA GLU A 90 -1.10 -6.48 -2.34
C GLU A 90 -0.13 -7.61 -2.00
N ALA A 91 0.10 -8.48 -2.99
CA ALA A 91 0.88 -9.70 -2.83
C ALA A 91 2.25 -9.66 -3.52
N ASP A 92 2.60 -8.49 -4.06
CA ASP A 92 3.85 -8.30 -4.76
C ASP A 92 5.03 -8.41 -3.79
N ILE A 93 6.12 -9.05 -4.25
CA ILE A 93 7.37 -9.18 -3.50
C ILE A 93 8.30 -8.07 -3.97
N ALA A 94 8.74 -7.21 -3.05
CA ALA A 94 9.56 -6.04 -3.35
C ALA A 94 11.00 -6.39 -3.71
N SER A 95 11.22 -7.09 -4.82
CA SER A 95 12.55 -7.47 -5.30
C SER A 95 13.31 -6.32 -5.98
N GLU A 96 12.59 -5.31 -6.51
CA GLU A 96 13.18 -4.10 -7.09
C GLU A 96 12.92 -2.89 -6.17
N PRO A 97 13.89 -2.44 -5.38
CA PRO A 97 13.70 -1.42 -4.35
C PRO A 97 13.42 -0.01 -4.89
N ARG A 98 13.66 0.26 -6.18
CA ARG A 98 13.34 1.54 -6.82
C ARG A 98 11.86 1.68 -7.15
N TRP A 99 11.12 0.58 -7.22
CA TRP A 99 9.71 0.60 -7.57
C TRP A 99 8.89 1.48 -6.59
N GLY A 100 8.06 2.36 -7.14
CA GLY A 100 7.30 3.32 -6.34
C GLY A 100 6.29 2.68 -5.37
N ARG A 101 5.82 1.46 -5.67
CA ARG A 101 4.79 0.77 -4.89
C ARG A 101 5.32 -0.20 -3.83
N VAL A 102 6.62 -0.19 -3.55
CA VAL A 102 7.24 -0.98 -2.47
C VAL A 102 6.51 -0.78 -1.13
N MET A 103 6.02 0.42 -0.84
CA MET A 103 5.27 0.72 0.38
C MET A 103 4.02 -0.14 0.59
N GLU A 104 3.37 -0.56 -0.51
CA GLU A 104 2.16 -1.37 -0.47
C GLU A 104 2.44 -2.85 -0.18
N THR A 105 3.69 -3.29 -0.37
CA THR A 105 4.13 -4.68 -0.21
C THR A 105 4.50 -5.00 1.24
N PHE A 106 4.53 -6.29 1.57
CA PHE A 106 5.12 -6.77 2.83
C PHE A 106 6.65 -6.99 2.76
N GLY A 107 7.34 -6.29 1.84
CA GLY A 107 8.79 -6.35 1.67
C GLY A 107 9.26 -7.42 0.69
N GLU A 108 10.52 -7.80 0.80
CA GLU A 108 11.18 -8.68 -0.18
C GLU A 108 11.19 -10.18 0.19
N ASP A 109 10.83 -10.54 1.44
CA ASP A 109 10.81 -11.93 1.87
C ASP A 109 9.55 -12.66 1.39
N PRO A 110 9.65 -13.64 0.47
CA PRO A 110 8.49 -14.36 -0.05
C PRO A 110 7.68 -15.09 1.02
N ASP A 111 8.31 -15.55 2.10
CA ASP A 111 7.64 -16.25 3.21
C ASP A 111 6.84 -15.27 4.07
N LEU A 112 7.41 -14.12 4.37
CA LEU A 112 6.73 -13.05 5.10
C LEU A 112 5.55 -12.50 4.30
N VAL A 113 5.75 -12.16 3.02
CA VAL A 113 4.68 -11.68 2.13
C VAL A 113 3.55 -12.70 2.09
N THR A 114 3.85 -13.98 1.82
CA THR A 114 2.85 -15.07 1.76
C THR A 114 2.04 -15.16 3.05
N LYS A 115 2.72 -15.11 4.20
CA LYS A 115 2.10 -15.21 5.51
C LYS A 115 1.15 -14.05 5.79
N MET A 116 1.62 -12.81 5.59
CA MET A 116 0.85 -11.59 5.89
C MET A 116 -0.33 -11.41 4.94
N VAL A 117 -0.12 -11.66 3.64
CA VAL A 117 -1.19 -11.61 2.62
C VAL A 117 -2.27 -12.64 2.91
N THR A 118 -1.89 -13.88 3.23
CA THR A 118 -2.88 -14.93 3.59
C THR A 118 -3.69 -14.53 4.81
N ALA A 119 -3.06 -13.92 5.83
CA ALA A 119 -3.75 -13.41 7.02
C ALA A 119 -4.78 -12.33 6.66
N GLN A 120 -4.42 -11.37 5.78
CA GLN A 120 -5.37 -10.34 5.31
C GLN A 120 -6.53 -10.96 4.51
N VAL A 121 -6.27 -11.91 3.60
CA VAL A 121 -7.34 -12.58 2.83
C VAL A 121 -8.33 -13.27 3.76
N VAL A 122 -7.84 -14.06 4.72
CA VAL A 122 -8.68 -14.77 5.70
C VAL A 122 -9.51 -13.79 6.54
N ALA A 123 -8.91 -12.67 6.96
CA ALA A 123 -9.59 -11.64 7.74
C ALA A 123 -10.67 -10.93 6.92
N PHE A 124 -10.38 -10.49 5.70
CA PHE A 124 -11.34 -9.82 4.82
C PHE A 124 -12.51 -10.73 4.44
N GLN A 125 -12.24 -12.01 4.17
CA GLN A 125 -13.27 -12.98 3.82
C GLN A 125 -13.96 -13.61 5.03
N ASN A 126 -13.62 -13.18 6.25
CA ASN A 126 -14.19 -13.70 7.50
C ASN A 126 -14.10 -15.22 7.61
N GLY A 127 -12.96 -15.78 7.22
CA GLY A 127 -12.67 -17.22 7.28
C GLY A 127 -11.90 -17.75 6.06
N ARG A 128 -11.68 -19.07 6.06
CA ARG A 128 -10.89 -19.76 5.02
C ARG A 128 -11.75 -20.42 3.93
N ASP A 129 -13.07 -20.47 4.10
CA ASP A 129 -13.98 -21.23 3.24
C ASP A 129 -14.60 -20.36 2.11
N GLY A 130 -14.03 -19.18 1.82
CA GLY A 130 -14.54 -18.22 0.85
C GLY A 130 -15.52 -17.21 1.46
N LEU A 131 -16.36 -16.60 0.61
CA LEU A 131 -17.26 -15.53 1.03
C LEU A 131 -18.42 -16.02 1.89
N ASN A 132 -18.86 -15.15 2.79
CA ASN A 132 -20.05 -15.30 3.64
C ASN A 132 -20.64 -13.91 3.96
N THR A 133 -21.74 -13.86 4.69
CA THR A 133 -22.45 -12.58 4.97
C THR A 133 -21.64 -11.59 5.81
N GLY A 134 -20.65 -12.06 6.58
CA GLY A 134 -19.72 -11.22 7.36
C GLY A 134 -18.45 -10.85 6.60
N ALA A 135 -18.33 -11.21 5.32
CA ALA A 135 -17.15 -10.99 4.50
C ALA A 135 -17.25 -9.72 3.65
N ILE A 136 -16.08 -9.26 3.18
CA ILE A 136 -15.95 -8.45 1.98
C ILE A 136 -15.13 -9.22 0.94
N VAL A 137 -15.29 -8.91 -0.34
CA VAL A 137 -14.44 -9.49 -1.38
C VAL A 137 -13.03 -8.92 -1.22
N ALA A 138 -12.07 -9.80 -0.95
CA ALA A 138 -10.66 -9.48 -1.09
C ALA A 138 -10.28 -9.58 -2.57
N CYS A 139 -9.68 -8.54 -3.14
CA CYS A 139 -9.17 -8.53 -4.51
C CYS A 139 -7.65 -8.44 -4.48
N MET A 140 -7.00 -9.61 -4.48
CA MET A 140 -5.55 -9.71 -4.36
C MET A 140 -4.85 -9.25 -5.64
N LYS A 141 -3.80 -8.45 -5.50
CA LYS A 141 -3.10 -7.79 -6.60
C LYS A 141 -1.58 -7.79 -6.38
N HIS A 142 -0.77 -7.67 -7.44
CA HIS A 142 -1.11 -7.61 -8.87
C HIS A 142 -0.57 -8.84 -9.57
N PHE A 143 -1.46 -9.68 -10.06
CA PHE A 143 -1.08 -10.95 -10.70
C PHE A 143 -0.33 -10.70 -12.03
N PRO A 144 0.77 -11.41 -12.33
CA PRO A 144 1.32 -12.59 -11.63
C PRO A 144 2.45 -12.29 -10.62
N GLY A 145 2.52 -11.09 -10.07
CA GLY A 145 3.56 -10.58 -9.18
C GLY A 145 4.32 -9.45 -9.84
N ALA A 146 3.99 -8.21 -9.44
CA ALA A 146 4.49 -6.99 -10.09
C ALA A 146 5.79 -6.44 -9.49
N GLY A 147 6.35 -7.07 -8.44
CA GLY A 147 7.55 -6.58 -7.78
C GLY A 147 8.78 -6.38 -8.68
N PRO A 148 9.10 -7.31 -9.61
CA PRO A 148 10.28 -7.18 -10.47
C PRO A 148 10.02 -6.28 -11.70
N GLN A 149 9.70 -5.01 -11.45
CA GLN A 149 9.54 -4.00 -12.50
C GLN A 149 10.89 -3.63 -13.13
N MET A 150 10.97 -3.65 -14.45
CA MET A 150 12.18 -3.28 -15.17
C MET A 150 12.66 -1.87 -14.75
N GLU A 151 13.88 -1.77 -14.22
CA GLU A 151 14.48 -0.53 -13.71
C GLU A 151 13.67 0.18 -12.62
N GLY A 152 12.78 -0.53 -11.93
CA GLY A 152 11.90 0.01 -10.90
C GLY A 152 10.77 0.90 -11.41
N LYS A 153 10.66 1.11 -12.72
CA LYS A 153 9.65 1.98 -13.30
C LYS A 153 8.28 1.31 -13.28
N ASP A 154 7.32 1.96 -12.66
CA ASP A 154 5.96 1.43 -12.55
C ASP A 154 5.33 1.16 -13.93
N THR A 155 4.56 0.10 -14.01
CA THR A 155 3.95 -0.42 -15.26
C THR A 155 4.92 -0.84 -16.37
N SER A 156 6.23 -0.84 -16.10
CA SER A 156 7.23 -1.41 -17.04
C SER A 156 7.11 -2.94 -17.12
N PRO A 157 7.77 -3.60 -18.09
CA PRO A 157 7.74 -5.07 -18.15
C PRO A 157 8.23 -5.74 -16.86
N ILE A 158 7.58 -6.85 -16.50
CA ILE A 158 8.00 -7.73 -15.40
C ILE A 158 9.09 -8.65 -15.92
N ILE A 159 10.27 -8.63 -15.27
CA ILE A 159 11.50 -9.29 -15.75
C ILE A 159 11.77 -10.67 -15.13
N SER A 160 10.80 -11.30 -14.49
CA SER A 160 11.00 -12.63 -13.89
C SER A 160 11.46 -13.68 -14.90
N SER A 161 12.35 -14.56 -14.45
CA SER A 161 12.64 -15.83 -15.12
C SER A 161 11.61 -16.90 -14.75
N ALA A 162 11.61 -18.06 -15.41
CA ALA A 162 10.74 -19.18 -15.05
C ALA A 162 10.92 -19.65 -13.59
N GLU A 163 12.13 -19.55 -13.05
CA GLU A 163 12.43 -19.91 -11.65
C GLU A 163 11.94 -18.85 -10.67
N THR A 164 12.23 -17.58 -10.92
CA THR A 164 11.85 -16.48 -10.03
C THR A 164 10.36 -16.18 -10.09
N LEU A 165 9.69 -16.41 -11.23
CA LEU A 165 8.25 -16.34 -11.33
C LEU A 165 7.55 -17.25 -10.30
N GLN A 166 8.07 -18.45 -10.04
CA GLN A 166 7.50 -19.33 -9.02
C GLN A 166 7.59 -18.74 -7.60
N ILE A 167 8.61 -17.93 -7.34
CA ILE A 167 8.76 -17.21 -6.07
C ILE A 167 7.66 -16.15 -5.97
N HIS A 168 7.46 -15.36 -7.02
CA HIS A 168 6.43 -14.31 -7.07
C HIS A 168 5.00 -14.86 -7.08
N LEU A 169 4.77 -16.08 -7.55
CA LEU A 169 3.48 -16.76 -7.50
C LEU A 169 3.15 -17.39 -6.13
N LYS A 170 4.13 -17.54 -5.24
CA LYS A 170 3.96 -18.20 -3.94
C LYS A 170 2.80 -17.64 -3.10
N PRO A 171 2.64 -16.31 -2.93
CA PRO A 171 1.50 -15.74 -2.19
C PRO A 171 0.15 -16.08 -2.83
N TYR A 172 0.07 -16.20 -4.16
CA TYR A 172 -1.15 -16.54 -4.88
C TYR A 172 -1.56 -18.00 -4.66
N TYR A 173 -0.61 -18.94 -4.69
CA TYR A 173 -0.90 -20.33 -4.34
C TYR A 173 -1.46 -20.45 -2.91
N ALA A 174 -0.88 -19.74 -1.95
CA ALA A 174 -1.37 -19.76 -0.58
C ALA A 174 -2.77 -19.12 -0.44
N ALA A 175 -3.07 -18.07 -1.21
CA ALA A 175 -4.39 -17.45 -1.22
C ALA A 175 -5.46 -18.36 -1.84
N LEU A 176 -5.11 -19.18 -2.84
CA LEU A 176 -6.01 -20.19 -3.40
C LEU A 176 -6.40 -21.26 -2.36
N GLU A 177 -5.48 -21.66 -1.48
CA GLU A 177 -5.76 -22.61 -0.39
C GLU A 177 -6.77 -22.07 0.65
N VAL A 178 -6.99 -20.76 0.68
CA VAL A 178 -7.99 -20.10 1.53
C VAL A 178 -9.16 -19.52 0.73
N ASN A 179 -9.36 -20.00 -0.49
CA ASN A 179 -10.48 -19.65 -1.37
C ASN A 179 -10.62 -18.16 -1.63
N ILE A 180 -9.53 -17.50 -2.06
CA ILE A 180 -9.54 -16.08 -2.47
C ILE A 180 -10.63 -15.81 -3.50
N ALA A 181 -11.42 -14.77 -3.27
CA ALA A 181 -12.61 -14.47 -4.08
C ALA A 181 -12.32 -13.69 -5.36
N SER A 182 -11.28 -12.85 -5.37
CA SER A 182 -10.93 -12.04 -6.55
C SER A 182 -9.42 -11.86 -6.69
N ILE A 183 -8.95 -11.84 -7.93
CA ILE A 183 -7.54 -11.55 -8.29
C ILE A 183 -7.54 -10.48 -9.38
N MET A 184 -6.58 -9.53 -9.25
CA MET A 184 -6.41 -8.42 -10.18
C MET A 184 -5.09 -8.57 -10.94
N PRO A 185 -5.12 -8.71 -12.28
CA PRO A 185 -3.92 -8.66 -13.11
C PRO A 185 -3.38 -7.24 -13.24
N TYR A 186 -2.07 -7.13 -13.45
CA TYR A 186 -1.37 -5.84 -13.57
C TYR A 186 -1.30 -5.31 -15.01
N TYR A 187 -0.93 -4.04 -15.12
CA TYR A 187 -0.73 -3.36 -16.41
C TYR A 187 0.48 -3.86 -17.19
N SER A 188 1.50 -4.32 -16.47
CA SER A 188 2.79 -4.72 -17.02
C SER A 188 2.72 -5.94 -17.91
N VAL A 189 3.64 -6.03 -18.86
CA VAL A 189 3.85 -7.21 -19.71
C VAL A 189 4.70 -8.21 -18.94
N PRO A 190 4.20 -9.43 -18.61
CA PRO A 190 4.95 -10.45 -17.89
C PRO A 190 5.82 -11.25 -18.88
N LEU A 191 7.07 -10.83 -19.09
CA LEU A 191 7.95 -11.30 -20.18
C LEU A 191 8.14 -12.82 -20.24
N GLU A 192 8.13 -13.52 -19.10
CA GLU A 192 8.25 -14.98 -19.06
C GLU A 192 7.00 -15.70 -19.57
N LEU A 193 5.80 -15.11 -19.40
CA LEU A 193 4.52 -15.72 -19.75
C LEU A 193 4.03 -15.26 -21.12
N ASP A 194 4.18 -13.96 -21.40
CA ASP A 194 3.66 -13.33 -22.62
C ASP A 194 4.56 -12.13 -22.95
N MET A 195 5.13 -12.11 -24.14
CA MET A 195 6.01 -11.02 -24.59
C MET A 195 5.26 -9.92 -25.35
N GLU A 196 3.96 -10.07 -25.54
CA GLU A 196 3.17 -9.18 -26.40
C GLU A 196 2.14 -8.38 -25.62
N ASN A 197 1.49 -9.01 -24.63
CA ASN A 197 0.34 -8.44 -23.95
C ASN A 197 0.65 -8.12 -22.49
N SER A 198 0.05 -7.03 -21.99
CA SER A 198 -0.04 -6.80 -20.55
C SER A 198 -0.72 -7.99 -19.85
N ALA A 199 -0.50 -8.17 -18.55
CA ALA A 199 -1.13 -9.27 -17.82
C ALA A 199 -2.66 -9.25 -17.95
N ILE A 200 -3.27 -8.05 -18.06
CA ILE A 200 -4.72 -7.88 -18.31
C ILE A 200 -5.15 -8.49 -19.64
N GLY A 201 -4.37 -8.34 -20.71
CA GLY A 201 -4.68 -8.84 -22.04
C GLY A 201 -4.14 -10.24 -22.34
N SER A 202 -3.37 -10.82 -21.46
CA SER A 202 -2.66 -12.07 -21.69
C SER A 202 -3.50 -13.30 -21.40
N LYS A 203 -3.82 -14.05 -22.45
CA LYS A 203 -4.42 -15.39 -22.32
C LYS A 203 -3.50 -16.34 -21.55
N ALA A 204 -2.21 -16.33 -21.84
CA ALA A 204 -1.23 -17.20 -21.16
C ALA A 204 -1.22 -16.96 -19.64
N THR A 205 -1.32 -15.70 -19.22
CA THR A 205 -1.35 -15.32 -17.81
C THR A 205 -2.69 -15.69 -17.13
N LEU A 206 -3.82 -15.31 -17.74
CA LEU A 206 -5.11 -15.39 -17.06
C LEU A 206 -5.87 -16.68 -17.31
N GLN A 207 -5.76 -17.28 -18.48
CA GLN A 207 -6.45 -18.54 -18.76
C GLN A 207 -5.52 -19.74 -18.55
N ASP A 208 -4.37 -19.77 -19.21
CA ASP A 208 -3.53 -20.96 -19.19
C ASP A 208 -2.88 -21.15 -17.80
N LEU A 209 -2.33 -20.08 -17.17
CA LEU A 209 -1.73 -20.16 -15.83
C LEU A 209 -2.79 -20.05 -14.72
N LEU A 210 -3.51 -18.93 -14.61
CA LEU A 210 -4.36 -18.68 -13.43
C LEU A 210 -5.60 -19.61 -13.38
N ARG A 211 -6.32 -19.78 -14.52
CA ARG A 211 -7.53 -20.61 -14.56
C ARG A 211 -7.20 -22.10 -14.65
N ASP A 212 -6.41 -22.51 -15.65
CA ASP A 212 -6.23 -23.91 -15.97
C ASP A 212 -5.18 -24.59 -15.10
N GLU A 213 -4.01 -24.00 -14.89
CA GLU A 213 -2.93 -24.60 -14.09
C GLU A 213 -3.16 -24.40 -12.59
N MET A 214 -3.45 -23.17 -12.13
CA MET A 214 -3.63 -22.86 -10.71
C MET A 214 -5.05 -23.17 -10.20
N GLY A 215 -6.03 -23.35 -11.10
CA GLY A 215 -7.40 -23.72 -10.75
C GLY A 215 -8.24 -22.63 -10.13
N PHE A 216 -7.96 -21.35 -10.40
CA PHE A 216 -8.72 -20.24 -9.85
C PHE A 216 -10.12 -20.13 -10.44
N GLU A 217 -11.16 -20.19 -9.61
CA GLU A 217 -12.57 -20.12 -10.02
C GLU A 217 -13.24 -18.77 -9.65
N GLY A 218 -12.56 -17.88 -8.93
CA GLY A 218 -13.08 -16.58 -8.49
C GLY A 218 -13.14 -15.53 -9.58
N ILE A 219 -13.30 -14.27 -9.18
CA ILE A 219 -13.46 -13.11 -10.07
C ILE A 219 -12.09 -12.62 -10.52
N ILE A 220 -11.86 -12.54 -11.84
CA ILE A 220 -10.75 -11.79 -12.41
C ILE A 220 -11.23 -10.35 -12.63
N GLN A 221 -10.78 -9.45 -11.73
CA GLN A 221 -11.09 -8.03 -11.79
C GLN A 221 -9.93 -7.29 -12.44
N THR A 222 -10.12 -6.59 -13.54
CA THR A 222 -9.04 -5.77 -14.12
C THR A 222 -8.66 -4.63 -13.19
N ASP A 223 -7.41 -4.21 -13.26
CA ASP A 223 -7.04 -2.87 -12.86
C ASP A 223 -7.68 -1.83 -13.79
N TRP A 224 -7.54 -0.53 -13.51
CA TRP A 224 -8.31 0.52 -14.19
C TRP A 224 -7.78 0.82 -15.60
N GLY A 225 -8.68 0.82 -16.60
CA GLY A 225 -8.32 1.12 -17.99
C GLY A 225 -7.83 -0.10 -18.77
N MET A 226 -8.62 -1.19 -18.81
CA MET A 226 -8.33 -2.41 -19.57
C MET A 226 -7.92 -2.14 -21.01
N ILE A 227 -8.68 -1.27 -21.72
CA ILE A 227 -8.41 -0.94 -23.12
C ILE A 227 -7.03 -0.31 -23.24
N TRP A 228 -6.76 0.70 -22.43
CA TRP A 228 -5.45 1.37 -22.41
C TRP A 228 -4.31 0.40 -22.11
N ALA A 229 -4.47 -0.46 -21.09
CA ALA A 229 -3.42 -1.40 -20.68
C ALA A 229 -3.05 -2.40 -21.77
N ILE A 230 -4.03 -2.87 -22.53
CA ILE A 230 -3.81 -3.78 -23.68
C ILE A 230 -3.12 -3.04 -24.82
N GLN A 231 -3.61 -1.84 -25.15
CA GLN A 231 -3.02 -0.99 -26.19
C GLN A 231 -1.57 -0.62 -25.87
N GLU A 232 -1.28 -0.20 -24.64
CA GLU A 232 0.05 0.18 -24.18
C GLU A 232 1.01 -1.01 -24.17
N GLY A 233 0.59 -2.17 -23.70
CA GLY A 233 1.40 -3.39 -23.69
C GLY A 233 1.85 -3.76 -25.11
N ARG A 234 0.94 -3.87 -26.06
CA ARG A 234 1.26 -4.17 -27.46
C ARG A 234 2.03 -3.04 -28.14
N GLY A 235 1.68 -1.79 -27.88
CA GLY A 235 2.39 -0.63 -28.41
C GLY A 235 3.85 -0.61 -28.00
N THR A 236 4.12 -0.83 -26.70
CA THR A 236 5.47 -0.82 -26.13
C THR A 236 6.30 -2.01 -26.62
N MET A 237 5.72 -3.22 -26.65
CA MET A 237 6.46 -4.44 -26.95
C MET A 237 6.57 -4.74 -28.44
N MET A 238 5.51 -4.48 -29.22
CA MET A 238 5.41 -4.88 -30.62
C MET A 238 5.43 -3.69 -31.59
N GLY A 239 5.25 -2.46 -31.07
CA GLY A 239 5.08 -1.27 -31.93
C GLY A 239 3.75 -1.27 -32.70
N GLU A 240 2.75 -1.99 -32.24
CA GLU A 240 1.44 -2.14 -32.86
C GLU A 240 0.44 -1.11 -32.32
N GLU A 241 -0.36 -0.54 -33.21
CA GLU A 241 -1.54 0.24 -32.83
C GLU A 241 -2.75 -0.71 -32.77
N VAL A 242 -3.31 -0.88 -31.55
CA VAL A 242 -4.49 -1.70 -31.27
C VAL A 242 -5.71 -0.79 -31.15
N SER A 243 -6.79 -1.08 -31.88
CA SER A 243 -8.05 -0.34 -31.77
C SER A 243 -8.78 -0.67 -30.47
N ASP A 244 -9.71 0.19 -30.02
CA ASP A 244 -10.56 -0.08 -28.85
C ASP A 244 -11.35 -1.39 -29.02
N GLU A 245 -11.90 -1.63 -30.22
CA GLU A 245 -12.62 -2.87 -30.55
C GLU A 245 -11.74 -4.11 -30.36
N GLU A 246 -10.49 -4.07 -30.83
CA GLU A 246 -9.54 -5.17 -30.73
C GLU A 246 -9.11 -5.38 -29.27
N ALA A 247 -8.85 -4.32 -28.52
CA ALA A 247 -8.55 -4.40 -27.09
C ALA A 247 -9.71 -5.00 -26.28
N ILE A 248 -10.96 -4.61 -26.60
CA ILE A 248 -12.16 -5.21 -26.00
C ILE A 248 -12.23 -6.72 -26.29
N LEU A 249 -12.00 -7.11 -27.55
CA LEU A 249 -12.03 -8.52 -27.94
C LEU A 249 -10.93 -9.32 -27.22
N ILE A 250 -9.70 -8.80 -27.13
CA ILE A 250 -8.61 -9.42 -26.38
C ILE A 250 -9.02 -9.62 -24.91
N GLY A 251 -9.47 -8.55 -24.22
CA GLY A 251 -9.84 -8.61 -22.81
C GLY A 251 -11.01 -9.57 -22.53
N ILE A 252 -12.02 -9.59 -23.40
CA ILE A 252 -13.24 -10.37 -23.17
C ILE A 252 -13.15 -11.79 -23.72
N THR A 253 -12.56 -12.00 -24.90
CA THR A 253 -12.62 -13.31 -25.56
C THR A 253 -11.36 -14.15 -25.35
N GLU A 254 -10.19 -13.52 -25.20
CA GLU A 254 -8.92 -14.21 -25.01
C GLU A 254 -8.55 -14.32 -23.53
N SER A 255 -8.37 -13.20 -22.84
CA SER A 255 -8.02 -13.20 -21.41
C SER A 255 -9.21 -13.41 -20.46
N ARG A 256 -10.45 -13.24 -20.95
CA ARG A 256 -11.72 -13.56 -20.27
C ARG A 256 -11.81 -12.98 -18.86
N VAL A 257 -11.60 -11.67 -18.75
CA VAL A 257 -11.78 -10.93 -17.49
C VAL A 257 -13.27 -10.89 -17.10
N ASP A 258 -13.57 -10.90 -15.80
CA ASP A 258 -14.95 -10.93 -15.30
C ASP A 258 -15.46 -9.54 -14.92
N GLY A 259 -14.65 -8.76 -14.24
CA GLY A 259 -14.93 -7.38 -13.83
C GLY A 259 -13.99 -6.41 -14.51
N ILE A 260 -14.55 -5.32 -15.05
CA ILE A 260 -13.78 -4.31 -15.76
C ILE A 260 -13.84 -3.01 -14.96
N GLY A 261 -12.68 -2.45 -14.64
CA GLY A 261 -12.52 -1.20 -13.91
C GLY A 261 -12.09 -0.04 -14.82
N GLY A 262 -12.51 1.19 -14.47
CA GLY A 262 -11.97 2.43 -15.02
C GLY A 262 -12.36 2.76 -16.45
N GLU A 263 -13.29 2.03 -17.05
CA GLU A 263 -13.73 2.28 -18.42
C GLU A 263 -14.91 3.24 -18.50
N SER A 264 -15.09 3.86 -19.67
CA SER A 264 -16.22 4.71 -19.92
C SER A 264 -17.52 3.90 -20.08
N ILE A 265 -18.67 4.51 -19.79
CA ILE A 265 -19.98 3.87 -19.97
C ILE A 265 -20.21 3.40 -21.42
N ARG A 266 -19.49 3.94 -22.39
CA ARG A 266 -19.54 3.54 -23.81
C ARG A 266 -19.09 2.09 -24.02
N LEU A 267 -18.28 1.53 -23.13
CA LEU A 267 -17.88 0.12 -23.20
C LEU A 267 -19.10 -0.81 -23.20
N ILE A 268 -20.14 -0.47 -22.45
CA ILE A 268 -21.38 -1.28 -22.41
C ILE A 268 -22.02 -1.37 -23.79
N ASP A 269 -22.17 -0.23 -24.47
CA ASP A 269 -22.75 -0.17 -25.83
C ASP A 269 -21.87 -0.91 -26.84
N GLN A 270 -20.53 -0.74 -26.74
CA GLN A 270 -19.57 -1.43 -27.62
C GLN A 270 -19.62 -2.96 -27.41
N MET A 271 -19.69 -3.44 -26.17
CA MET A 271 -19.82 -4.87 -25.89
C MET A 271 -21.16 -5.44 -26.41
N GLU A 272 -22.27 -4.69 -26.27
CA GLU A 272 -23.55 -5.09 -26.83
C GLU A 272 -23.51 -5.19 -28.38
N GLU A 273 -22.91 -4.20 -29.05
CA GLU A 273 -22.72 -4.21 -30.50
C GLU A 273 -21.88 -5.42 -30.96
N LEU A 274 -20.75 -5.69 -30.25
CA LEU A 274 -19.87 -6.81 -30.59
C LEU A 274 -20.53 -8.18 -30.34
N THR A 275 -21.33 -8.29 -29.31
CA THR A 275 -22.11 -9.51 -29.01
C THR A 275 -23.19 -9.73 -30.08
N ASN A 276 -23.94 -8.70 -30.43
CA ASN A 276 -24.96 -8.76 -31.51
C ASN A 276 -24.33 -9.08 -32.87
N ALA A 277 -23.10 -8.67 -33.12
CA ALA A 277 -22.34 -9.01 -34.31
C ALA A 277 -21.73 -10.43 -34.28
N GLY A 278 -21.91 -11.18 -33.20
CA GLY A 278 -21.35 -12.53 -33.00
C GLY A 278 -19.84 -12.58 -32.83
N LYS A 279 -19.21 -11.45 -32.45
CA LYS A 279 -17.78 -11.36 -32.15
C LYS A 279 -17.46 -11.71 -30.70
N ILE A 280 -18.39 -11.50 -29.77
CA ILE A 280 -18.33 -11.96 -28.38
C ILE A 280 -19.38 -13.04 -28.17
N ASP A 281 -18.99 -14.19 -27.64
CA ASP A 281 -19.89 -15.27 -27.30
C ASP A 281 -20.63 -14.94 -25.98
N GLU A 282 -21.97 -15.04 -26.00
CA GLU A 282 -22.81 -14.78 -24.80
C GLU A 282 -22.44 -15.69 -23.61
N ASP A 283 -21.93 -16.91 -23.86
CA ASP A 283 -21.52 -17.81 -22.79
C ASP A 283 -20.35 -17.26 -21.97
N ILE A 284 -19.45 -16.47 -22.58
CA ILE A 284 -18.35 -15.79 -21.88
C ILE A 284 -18.91 -14.75 -20.90
N LEU A 285 -19.83 -13.91 -21.38
CA LEU A 285 -20.47 -12.88 -20.56
C LEU A 285 -21.31 -13.50 -19.45
N THR A 286 -22.01 -14.60 -19.74
CA THR A 286 -22.81 -15.36 -18.75
C THR A 286 -21.91 -15.94 -17.65
N ALA A 287 -20.76 -16.50 -18.01
CA ALA A 287 -19.81 -17.04 -17.03
C ALA A 287 -19.26 -15.92 -16.11
N ALA A 288 -18.87 -14.79 -16.67
CA ALA A 288 -18.39 -13.62 -15.91
C ALA A 288 -19.47 -13.07 -14.95
N ALA A 289 -20.68 -12.86 -15.47
CA ALA A 289 -21.81 -12.39 -14.67
C ALA A 289 -22.16 -13.38 -13.56
N THR A 290 -22.08 -14.68 -13.81
CA THR A 290 -22.36 -15.73 -12.83
C THR A 290 -21.41 -15.66 -11.64
N ARG A 291 -20.10 -15.47 -11.85
CA ARG A 291 -19.12 -15.31 -10.76
C ARG A 291 -19.43 -14.09 -9.89
N ILE A 292 -19.72 -12.96 -10.50
CA ILE A 292 -20.03 -11.71 -9.79
C ILE A 292 -21.35 -11.82 -9.02
N VAL A 293 -22.40 -12.40 -9.64
CA VAL A 293 -23.71 -12.59 -9.00
C VAL A 293 -23.62 -13.60 -7.86
N LYS A 294 -22.84 -14.69 -8.05
CA LYS A 294 -22.58 -15.66 -6.97
C LYS A 294 -21.97 -14.97 -5.74
N ALA A 295 -20.93 -14.15 -5.92
CA ALA A 295 -20.31 -13.39 -4.83
C ALA A 295 -21.32 -12.47 -4.11
N LYS A 296 -22.24 -11.82 -4.83
CA LYS A 296 -23.30 -11.00 -4.25
C LYS A 296 -24.27 -11.82 -3.39
N PHE A 297 -24.61 -13.05 -3.80
CA PHE A 297 -25.44 -13.95 -2.99
C PHE A 297 -24.70 -14.41 -1.73
N GLU A 298 -23.43 -14.81 -1.84
CA GLU A 298 -22.63 -15.27 -0.71
C GLU A 298 -22.43 -14.16 0.33
N LEU A 299 -22.28 -12.90 -0.12
CA LEU A 299 -22.21 -11.73 0.75
C LEU A 299 -23.57 -11.34 1.39
N GLY A 300 -24.70 -11.88 0.94
CA GLY A 300 -26.03 -11.54 1.43
C GLY A 300 -26.53 -10.15 1.01
N VAL A 301 -25.94 -9.53 -0.02
CA VAL A 301 -26.32 -8.18 -0.45
C VAL A 301 -27.65 -8.13 -1.21
N PHE A 302 -28.17 -9.28 -1.67
CA PHE A 302 -29.54 -9.38 -2.20
C PHE A 302 -30.59 -9.31 -1.09
N GLU A 303 -30.27 -9.85 0.09
CA GLU A 303 -31.14 -9.83 1.26
C GLU A 303 -31.15 -8.46 1.94
N ASN A 304 -29.99 -7.83 2.05
CA ASN A 304 -29.84 -6.48 2.60
C ASN A 304 -28.62 -5.77 2.00
N PRO A 305 -28.80 -4.85 1.03
CA PRO A 305 -27.71 -4.07 0.45
C PRO A 305 -27.38 -2.79 1.23
N TYR A 306 -28.21 -2.42 2.23
CA TYR A 306 -28.11 -1.14 2.96
C TYR A 306 -27.26 -1.26 4.21
N CYS A 307 -26.68 -0.13 4.61
CA CYS A 307 -26.01 0.03 5.90
C CYS A 307 -26.78 0.97 6.84
N ASP A 308 -26.53 0.83 8.14
CA ASP A 308 -27.07 1.72 9.17
C ASP A 308 -26.12 2.91 9.37
N VAL A 309 -26.57 4.09 8.98
CA VAL A 309 -25.76 5.32 9.02
C VAL A 309 -25.40 5.71 10.46
N GLU A 310 -26.33 5.57 11.42
CA GLU A 310 -26.08 5.94 12.83
C GLU A 310 -25.06 4.96 13.46
N TYR A 311 -25.17 3.69 13.14
CA TYR A 311 -24.19 2.68 13.55
C TYR A 311 -22.80 2.96 12.94
N ALA A 312 -22.74 3.25 11.63
CA ALA A 312 -21.48 3.54 10.96
C ALA A 312 -20.72 4.69 11.62
N VAL A 313 -21.40 5.80 11.91
CA VAL A 313 -20.80 6.99 12.56
C VAL A 313 -20.23 6.67 13.95
N GLN A 314 -20.81 5.73 14.68
CA GLN A 314 -20.35 5.36 16.02
C GLN A 314 -19.26 4.28 15.98
N PHE A 315 -19.26 3.43 14.96
CA PHE A 315 -18.42 2.24 14.87
C PHE A 315 -17.09 2.51 14.17
N VAL A 316 -17.13 3.21 13.03
CA VAL A 316 -15.94 3.46 12.20
C VAL A 316 -14.99 4.41 12.92
N GLY A 317 -13.71 4.05 12.98
CA GLY A 317 -12.65 4.87 13.58
C GLY A 317 -12.78 5.06 15.11
N ASN A 318 -13.51 4.19 15.80
CA ASN A 318 -13.71 4.29 17.25
C ASN A 318 -12.38 4.12 18.04
N GLU A 319 -12.42 4.41 19.34
CA GLU A 319 -11.23 4.38 20.21
C GLU A 319 -10.54 3.01 20.26
N GLU A 320 -11.28 1.91 20.18
CA GLU A 320 -10.75 0.55 20.18
C GLU A 320 -9.96 0.27 18.88
N HIS A 321 -10.52 0.66 17.73
CA HIS A 321 -9.84 0.56 16.43
C HIS A 321 -8.57 1.42 16.39
N GLN A 322 -8.65 2.65 16.87
CA GLN A 322 -7.48 3.55 16.93
C GLN A 322 -6.41 3.04 17.92
N ALA A 323 -6.79 2.35 18.99
CA ALA A 323 -5.81 1.73 19.91
C ALA A 323 -5.02 0.60 19.24
N VAL A 324 -5.67 -0.25 18.43
CA VAL A 324 -4.99 -1.29 17.65
C VAL A 324 -4.09 -0.68 16.58
N ASN A 325 -4.56 0.40 15.92
CA ASN A 325 -3.77 1.14 14.95
C ASN A 325 -2.49 1.75 15.58
N LEU A 326 -2.61 2.34 16.77
CA LEU A 326 -1.47 2.86 17.52
C LEU A 326 -0.50 1.72 17.95
N GLU A 327 -1.01 0.56 18.35
CA GLU A 327 -0.18 -0.62 18.63
C GLU A 327 0.66 -1.00 17.41
N ALA A 328 0.06 -1.00 16.21
CA ALA A 328 0.75 -1.30 14.97
C ALA A 328 1.83 -0.27 14.64
N ALA A 329 1.50 1.02 14.73
CA ALA A 329 2.46 2.09 14.51
C ALA A 329 3.66 2.00 15.48
N ARG A 330 3.43 1.70 16.78
CA ARG A 330 4.48 1.49 17.77
C ARG A 330 5.41 0.33 17.43
N LYS A 331 4.84 -0.82 17.04
CA LYS A 331 5.60 -2.03 16.70
C LYS A 331 6.39 -1.88 15.39
N ALA A 332 5.93 -1.03 14.47
CA ALA A 332 6.62 -0.76 13.22
C ALA A 332 7.90 0.08 13.39
N MET A 333 8.02 0.85 14.48
CA MET A 333 9.19 1.70 14.70
C MET A 333 10.48 0.89 14.70
N THR A 334 11.34 1.16 13.70
CA THR A 334 12.59 0.43 13.46
C THR A 334 13.79 1.30 13.75
N LEU A 335 14.47 1.04 14.85
CA LEU A 335 15.67 1.76 15.24
C LEU A 335 16.87 1.19 14.47
N LEU A 336 17.37 1.92 13.47
CA LEU A 336 18.46 1.46 12.61
C LEU A 336 19.83 1.69 13.25
N LYS A 337 19.98 2.82 13.96
CA LYS A 337 21.22 3.23 14.65
C LYS A 337 20.89 3.96 15.94
N ASN A 338 21.72 3.79 16.99
CA ASN A 338 21.67 4.56 18.22
C ASN A 338 23.02 4.56 18.95
N ASP A 339 23.68 5.71 18.98
CA ASP A 339 24.93 5.91 19.73
C ASP A 339 24.69 6.20 21.24
N GLY A 340 23.50 5.85 21.75
CA GLY A 340 23.09 6.05 23.14
C GLY A 340 22.42 7.39 23.42
N ILE A 341 22.03 8.15 22.37
CA ILE A 341 21.25 9.38 22.53
C ILE A 341 19.77 9.09 22.81
N LEU A 342 19.23 8.04 22.23
CA LEU A 342 17.85 7.62 22.47
C LEU A 342 17.81 6.57 23.61
N PRO A 343 16.77 6.59 24.45
CA PRO A 343 15.64 7.52 24.45
C PRO A 343 16.01 8.90 25.02
N LEU A 344 15.37 9.94 24.48
CA LEU A 344 15.41 11.30 25.00
C LEU A 344 14.70 11.34 26.37
N LYS A 345 15.10 12.29 27.20
CA LYS A 345 14.48 12.44 28.51
C LYS A 345 13.33 13.44 28.47
N GLN A 346 12.17 13.01 28.98
CA GLN A 346 11.03 13.90 29.17
C GLN A 346 11.23 14.87 30.33
N ASN A 347 10.59 16.01 30.28
CA ASN A 347 10.56 17.03 31.35
C ASN A 347 11.93 17.61 31.75
N GLU A 348 12.99 17.39 30.96
CA GLU A 348 14.25 18.08 31.17
C GLU A 348 14.21 19.50 30.59
N LYS A 349 14.97 20.40 31.22
CA LYS A 349 15.14 21.75 30.66
C LYS A 349 16.12 21.69 29.50
N GLN A 350 15.56 21.58 28.31
CA GLN A 350 16.29 21.47 27.05
C GLN A 350 15.53 22.16 25.89
N THR A 351 16.26 22.56 24.88
CA THR A 351 15.73 23.06 23.63
C THR A 351 15.85 21.97 22.55
N ILE A 352 14.74 21.53 22.01
CA ILE A 352 14.68 20.54 20.93
C ILE A 352 14.29 21.26 19.65
N LEU A 353 15.16 21.22 18.66
CA LEU A 353 14.82 21.68 17.29
C LEU A 353 14.27 20.47 16.52
N VAL A 354 13.04 20.57 16.07
CA VAL A 354 12.42 19.62 15.11
C VAL A 354 12.42 20.29 13.76
N CYS A 355 13.05 19.69 12.78
CA CYS A 355 13.14 20.29 11.44
C CYS A 355 13.09 19.24 10.32
N GLY A 356 13.03 19.72 9.10
CA GLY A 356 12.91 18.91 7.90
C GLY A 356 11.50 18.83 7.33
N PRO A 357 11.37 18.63 6.01
CA PRO A 357 10.10 18.76 5.31
C PRO A 357 9.05 17.69 5.68
N ARG A 358 9.45 16.62 6.35
CA ARG A 358 8.52 15.56 6.78
C ARG A 358 8.02 15.76 8.21
N ALA A 359 8.60 16.69 8.97
CA ALA A 359 8.28 16.86 10.39
C ALA A 359 6.87 17.44 10.66
N GLY A 360 6.37 18.31 9.80
CA GLY A 360 5.08 18.99 9.96
C GLY A 360 4.01 18.53 8.97
N ASP A 361 4.16 17.36 8.35
CA ASP A 361 3.34 16.90 7.25
C ASP A 361 2.66 15.56 7.58
N MET A 362 1.35 15.58 7.72
CA MET A 362 0.56 14.35 7.98
C MET A 362 0.57 13.40 6.77
N ASP A 363 0.61 13.94 5.55
CA ASP A 363 0.64 13.10 4.35
C ASP A 363 1.89 12.23 4.29
N SER A 364 3.01 12.71 4.85
CA SER A 364 4.25 11.94 5.01
C SER A 364 4.18 10.83 6.07
N LEU A 365 3.16 10.82 6.92
CA LEU A 365 2.90 9.74 7.88
C LEU A 365 1.89 8.74 7.33
N VAL A 366 0.91 9.22 6.60
CA VAL A 366 -0.18 8.40 6.06
C VAL A 366 0.25 7.71 4.75
N GLY A 367 0.97 8.41 3.89
CA GLY A 367 1.38 7.89 2.58
C GLY A 367 0.29 8.02 1.52
N GLY A 368 0.51 7.41 0.37
CA GLY A 368 -0.43 7.38 -0.75
C GLY A 368 -1.68 6.53 -0.51
N TRP A 369 -2.59 6.51 -1.49
CA TRP A 369 -3.83 5.73 -1.46
C TRP A 369 -4.75 6.08 -0.28
N SER A 370 -4.79 7.34 0.12
CA SER A 370 -5.60 7.83 1.23
C SER A 370 -6.11 9.24 0.98
N SER A 371 -7.16 9.61 1.69
CA SER A 371 -7.55 11.01 1.89
C SER A 371 -6.77 11.62 3.05
N ALA A 372 -6.70 12.95 3.11
CA ALA A 372 -6.12 13.65 4.25
C ALA A 372 -6.76 13.18 5.57
N GLN A 373 -5.94 12.85 6.55
CA GLN A 373 -6.37 12.33 7.84
C GLN A 373 -6.02 13.30 8.97
N GLU A 374 -6.81 13.25 10.02
CA GLU A 374 -6.52 13.93 11.28
C GLU A 374 -5.48 13.14 12.07
N GLY A 375 -4.62 13.84 12.80
CA GLY A 375 -3.57 13.22 13.63
C GLY A 375 -2.59 14.26 14.13
N LEU A 376 -1.55 13.80 14.82
CA LEU A 376 -0.42 14.63 15.20
C LEU A 376 0.73 14.44 14.21
N THR A 377 1.24 15.55 13.69
CA THR A 377 2.51 15.54 12.95
C THR A 377 3.67 15.13 13.87
N ILE A 378 4.84 14.82 13.31
CA ILE A 378 6.03 14.52 14.13
C ILE A 378 6.34 15.71 15.05
N ALA A 379 6.31 16.94 14.52
CA ALA A 379 6.60 18.15 15.29
C ALA A 379 5.60 18.36 16.43
N ASP A 380 4.29 18.21 16.16
CA ASP A 380 3.25 18.36 17.18
C ASP A 380 3.35 17.28 18.26
N ALA A 381 3.60 16.03 17.87
CA ALA A 381 3.76 14.93 18.80
C ALA A 381 5.02 15.09 19.67
N VAL A 382 6.16 15.46 19.09
CA VAL A 382 7.37 15.77 19.88
C VAL A 382 7.10 16.89 20.88
N ALA A 383 6.40 17.97 20.47
CA ALA A 383 6.05 19.06 21.38
C ALA A 383 5.12 18.59 22.53
N ALA A 384 4.16 17.71 22.23
CA ALA A 384 3.25 17.17 23.24
C ALA A 384 3.94 16.23 24.25
N TYR A 385 4.95 15.47 23.81
CA TYR A 385 5.60 14.45 24.62
C TYR A 385 6.92 14.91 25.30
N ALA A 386 7.51 16.03 24.89
CA ALA A 386 8.74 16.56 25.49
C ALA A 386 8.59 17.00 26.95
N GLY A 387 7.37 17.39 27.36
CA GLY A 387 7.03 17.83 28.71
C GLY A 387 7.24 19.33 28.92
N GLU A 388 6.68 19.85 30.04
CA GLU A 388 6.53 21.29 30.29
C GLU A 388 7.86 22.07 30.43
N ASN A 389 8.96 21.39 30.77
CA ASN A 389 10.26 22.03 30.95
C ASN A 389 11.09 22.13 29.66
N ALA A 390 10.69 21.41 28.61
CA ALA A 390 11.36 21.46 27.31
C ALA A 390 10.80 22.61 26.45
N THR A 391 11.66 23.19 25.62
CA THR A 391 11.25 24.12 24.56
C THR A 391 11.40 23.38 23.24
N VAL A 392 10.31 23.19 22.51
CA VAL A 392 10.34 22.60 21.17
C VAL A 392 10.17 23.70 20.13
N ILE A 393 11.10 23.79 19.21
CA ILE A 393 11.10 24.73 18.08
C ILE A 393 10.92 23.91 16.81
N TYR A 394 9.97 24.29 15.97
CA TYR A 394 9.75 23.68 14.67
C TYR A 394 10.14 24.62 13.54
N GLU A 395 10.92 24.10 12.59
CA GLU A 395 11.25 24.77 11.33
C GLU A 395 11.23 23.74 10.19
N SER A 396 10.41 23.96 9.17
CA SER A 396 10.21 22.98 8.10
C SER A 396 11.47 22.74 7.26
N ASP A 397 11.76 23.69 6.37
CA ASP A 397 12.72 23.46 5.27
C ASP A 397 13.64 24.68 4.95
N ASN A 398 13.55 25.75 5.74
CA ASN A 398 14.43 26.88 5.55
C ASN A 398 15.83 26.59 6.10
N VAL A 399 16.76 26.23 5.23
CA VAL A 399 18.13 25.82 5.57
C VAL A 399 18.87 26.88 6.41
N GLU A 400 18.71 28.18 6.06
CA GLU A 400 19.39 29.29 6.78
C GLU A 400 18.81 29.44 8.20
N SER A 401 17.48 29.36 8.35
CA SER A 401 16.81 29.40 9.64
C SER A 401 17.20 28.21 10.51
N ILE A 402 17.22 26.99 9.93
CA ILE A 402 17.65 25.78 10.63
C ILE A 402 19.10 25.90 11.12
N ALA A 403 20.01 26.39 10.28
CA ALA A 403 21.41 26.60 10.66
C ALA A 403 21.58 27.58 11.84
N GLU A 404 20.74 28.62 11.93
CA GLU A 404 20.76 29.55 13.08
C GLU A 404 20.13 28.91 14.33
N LEU A 405 18.95 28.31 14.21
CA LEU A 405 18.24 27.67 15.34
C LEU A 405 19.03 26.49 15.93
N ALA A 406 19.73 25.75 15.10
CA ALA A 406 20.55 24.60 15.51
C ALA A 406 21.67 24.98 16.48
N LYS A 407 22.19 26.23 16.45
CA LYS A 407 23.26 26.71 17.35
C LYS A 407 22.81 26.72 18.81
N ASP A 408 21.55 27.06 19.04
CA ASP A 408 20.97 27.21 20.38
C ASP A 408 20.19 25.98 20.85
N ALA A 409 20.01 24.98 19.99
CA ALA A 409 19.39 23.71 20.36
C ALA A 409 20.32 22.85 21.21
N ASP A 410 19.75 22.03 22.09
CA ASP A 410 20.47 20.98 22.82
C ASP A 410 20.44 19.68 22.03
N ILE A 411 19.34 19.43 21.31
CA ILE A 411 19.09 18.24 20.48
C ILE A 411 18.38 18.67 19.19
N ILE A 412 18.76 18.06 18.09
CA ILE A 412 18.11 18.27 16.78
C ILE A 412 17.46 16.97 16.31
N ILE A 413 16.19 17.04 15.94
CA ILE A 413 15.46 15.96 15.28
C ILE A 413 15.21 16.42 13.83
N VAL A 414 15.83 15.73 12.88
CA VAL A 414 15.65 16.01 11.45
C VAL A 414 14.77 14.95 10.84
N SER A 415 13.62 15.35 10.28
CA SER A 415 12.73 14.42 9.57
C SER A 415 12.86 14.57 8.07
N VAL A 416 13.23 13.47 7.43
CA VAL A 416 13.49 13.36 5.98
C VAL A 416 12.74 12.17 5.38
N GLY A 417 12.73 12.07 4.08
CA GLY A 417 12.11 10.96 3.36
C GLY A 417 11.13 11.43 2.28
N GLU A 418 10.21 10.58 1.87
CA GLU A 418 9.27 10.86 0.77
C GLU A 418 8.00 11.56 1.25
N PRO A 419 7.45 12.50 0.44
CA PRO A 419 6.07 12.91 0.61
C PRO A 419 5.13 11.75 0.21
N SER A 420 3.83 11.94 0.44
CA SER A 420 2.81 11.03 -0.09
C SER A 420 2.82 10.99 -1.62
N TYR A 421 2.69 9.79 -2.19
CA TYR A 421 2.51 9.55 -3.63
C TYR A 421 1.77 8.21 -3.82
N GLN A 422 1.35 7.92 -5.05
CA GLN A 422 0.67 6.67 -5.38
C GLN A 422 1.56 5.75 -6.22
N HIS A 423 1.69 6.02 -7.51
CA HIS A 423 2.48 5.21 -8.44
C HIS A 423 3.92 5.72 -8.56
N ASP A 424 4.04 7.00 -8.91
CA ASP A 424 5.32 7.57 -9.30
C ASP A 424 6.00 8.25 -8.11
N PRO A 425 7.20 7.79 -7.72
CA PRO A 425 7.95 8.41 -6.64
C PRO A 425 8.37 9.83 -7.04
N PRO A 426 8.35 10.79 -6.09
CA PRO A 426 8.50 12.22 -6.38
C PRO A 426 9.85 12.61 -6.99
N TRP A 427 10.87 11.78 -6.81
CA TRP A 427 12.21 12.00 -7.38
C TRP A 427 12.58 10.99 -8.47
N GLY A 428 11.57 10.28 -9.01
CA GLY A 428 11.74 9.28 -10.07
C GLY A 428 12.34 7.97 -9.57
N TYR A 429 12.68 7.11 -10.53
CA TYR A 429 13.15 5.75 -10.28
C TYR A 429 14.67 5.61 -10.31
N ASP A 430 15.39 6.68 -10.68
CA ASP A 430 16.83 6.63 -10.91
C ASP A 430 17.66 6.68 -9.61
N THR A 431 17.04 7.07 -8.49
CA THR A 431 17.75 7.24 -7.23
C THR A 431 16.90 6.86 -6.01
N LEU A 432 17.58 6.29 -5.00
CA LEU A 432 17.10 6.11 -3.64
C LEU A 432 17.85 7.02 -2.65
N GLU A 433 18.60 7.99 -3.13
CA GLU A 433 19.29 8.95 -2.29
C GLU A 433 18.33 10.00 -1.72
N ILE A 434 18.62 10.46 -0.50
CA ILE A 434 17.96 11.64 0.05
C ILE A 434 18.45 12.86 -0.74
N THR A 435 17.54 13.51 -1.45
CA THR A 435 17.87 14.53 -2.46
C THR A 435 17.34 15.91 -2.12
N GLY A 436 17.81 16.90 -2.86
CA GLY A 436 17.37 18.30 -2.78
C GLY A 436 17.69 18.94 -1.44
N SER A 437 16.78 19.81 -0.97
CA SER A 437 16.96 20.57 0.28
C SER A 437 17.11 19.70 1.53
N GLN A 438 16.69 18.44 1.49
CA GLN A 438 16.80 17.53 2.64
C GLN A 438 18.26 17.25 3.02
N GLN A 439 19.11 17.02 2.04
CA GLN A 439 20.55 16.84 2.28
C GLN A 439 21.18 18.13 2.84
N GLU A 440 20.82 19.30 2.29
CA GLU A 440 21.30 20.60 2.77
C GLU A 440 20.86 20.86 4.23
N ILE A 441 19.63 20.45 4.60
CA ILE A 441 19.12 20.56 5.97
C ILE A 441 19.92 19.66 6.92
N LEU A 442 20.17 18.40 6.54
CA LEU A 442 20.98 17.47 7.31
C LEU A 442 22.40 18.02 7.57
N GLU A 443 23.03 18.58 6.54
CA GLU A 443 24.36 19.19 6.62
C GLU A 443 24.38 20.47 7.46
N ALA A 444 23.36 21.33 7.34
CA ALA A 444 23.21 22.53 8.16
C ALA A 444 23.01 22.20 9.64
N ALA A 445 22.19 21.23 9.94
CA ALA A 445 21.98 20.72 11.29
C ALA A 445 23.29 20.14 11.88
N LYS A 446 24.01 19.33 11.11
CA LYS A 446 25.29 18.72 11.49
C LYS A 446 26.37 19.74 11.76
N ALA A 447 26.42 20.83 10.98
CA ALA A 447 27.41 21.90 11.14
C ALA A 447 27.35 22.62 12.50
N SER A 448 26.23 22.54 13.22
CA SER A 448 26.08 23.06 14.58
C SER A 448 26.90 22.29 15.62
N GLY A 449 27.30 21.05 15.32
CA GLY A 449 27.99 20.14 16.24
C GLY A 449 27.10 19.57 17.37
N LYS A 450 25.80 19.81 17.31
CA LYS A 450 24.84 19.32 18.30
C LYS A 450 24.46 17.85 18.06
N PRO A 451 24.02 17.12 19.11
CA PRO A 451 23.46 15.80 18.96
C PRO A 451 22.25 15.80 17.98
N MET A 452 22.23 14.84 17.06
CA MET A 452 21.23 14.80 15.98
C MET A 452 20.62 13.41 15.85
N VAL A 453 19.28 13.38 15.76
CA VAL A 453 18.47 12.20 15.49
C VAL A 453 17.82 12.40 14.12
N THR A 454 17.93 11.41 13.25
CA THR A 454 17.20 11.39 11.97
C THR A 454 15.97 10.50 12.10
N VAL A 455 14.81 11.03 11.72
CA VAL A 455 13.56 10.27 11.55
C VAL A 455 13.28 10.19 10.06
N VAL A 456 13.12 8.97 9.55
CA VAL A 456 12.88 8.71 8.14
C VAL A 456 11.44 8.25 7.94
N THR A 457 10.73 8.86 6.98
CA THR A 457 9.42 8.42 6.54
C THR A 457 9.42 8.25 5.03
N GLY A 458 8.85 7.16 4.54
CA GLY A 458 8.81 6.93 3.09
C GLY A 458 8.39 5.51 2.71
N GLY A 459 8.19 5.32 1.42
CA GLY A 459 7.72 4.07 0.86
C GLY A 459 8.80 3.14 0.31
N ARG A 460 10.05 3.61 0.22
CA ARG A 460 11.18 2.87 -0.37
C ARG A 460 12.38 2.85 0.58
N PRO A 461 13.32 1.88 0.45
CA PRO A 461 14.54 1.86 1.26
C PRO A 461 15.54 2.92 0.78
N TYR A 462 15.69 3.99 1.54
CA TYR A 462 16.64 5.06 1.23
C TYR A 462 18.08 4.66 1.47
N ILE A 463 19.00 5.27 0.72
CA ILE A 463 20.44 5.27 1.00
C ILE A 463 20.69 6.20 2.17
N LEU A 464 20.90 5.62 3.35
CA LEU A 464 21.10 6.33 4.61
C LEU A 464 22.56 6.40 5.05
N THR A 465 23.52 6.10 4.17
CA THR A 465 24.94 6.02 4.48
C THR A 465 25.47 7.32 5.08
N TRP A 466 25.08 8.49 4.54
CA TRP A 466 25.45 9.76 5.13
C TRP A 466 24.87 9.93 6.55
N CYS A 467 23.62 9.54 6.77
CA CYS A 467 22.97 9.60 8.07
C CYS A 467 23.64 8.65 9.06
N ASP A 468 23.99 7.44 8.63
CA ASP A 468 24.71 6.47 9.47
C ASP A 468 26.05 7.00 9.97
N GLU A 469 26.80 7.68 9.10
CA GLU A 469 28.10 8.25 9.46
C GLU A 469 28.00 9.55 10.29
N ASN A 470 26.92 10.33 10.15
CA ASN A 470 26.87 11.72 10.64
C ASN A 470 25.83 11.98 11.74
N THR A 471 24.86 11.10 11.99
CA THR A 471 23.84 11.28 13.03
C THR A 471 24.04 10.31 14.19
N ASN A 472 23.49 10.65 15.36
CA ASN A 472 23.64 9.84 16.57
C ASN A 472 22.61 8.72 16.64
N ALA A 473 21.45 8.88 16.01
CA ALA A 473 20.44 7.85 15.90
C ALA A 473 19.64 8.00 14.60
N ILE A 474 19.13 6.89 14.09
CA ILE A 474 18.25 6.82 12.92
C ILE A 474 17.04 5.96 13.28
N LEU A 475 15.86 6.56 13.20
CA LEU A 475 14.58 5.89 13.38
C LEU A 475 13.86 5.84 12.03
N GLU A 476 13.66 4.64 11.50
CA GLU A 476 12.84 4.39 10.32
C GLU A 476 11.40 4.15 10.74
N ALA A 477 10.47 4.93 10.20
CA ALA A 477 9.06 4.86 10.51
C ALA A 477 8.20 4.39 9.32
N TYR A 478 8.75 4.31 8.11
CA TYR A 478 8.03 4.01 6.88
C TYR A 478 6.88 5.02 6.65
N TYR A 479 5.70 4.58 6.19
CA TYR A 479 4.44 5.30 6.31
C TYR A 479 3.61 4.66 7.44
N PRO A 480 3.69 5.17 8.67
CA PRO A 480 3.15 4.49 9.85
C PRO A 480 1.64 4.71 10.08
N GLY A 481 0.96 5.46 9.20
CA GLY A 481 -0.46 5.76 9.29
C GLY A 481 -0.81 6.93 10.20
N SER A 482 -2.11 7.11 10.46
CA SER A 482 -2.64 8.28 11.20
C SER A 482 -2.14 8.39 12.66
N GLN A 483 -1.69 7.28 13.27
CA GLN A 483 -1.11 7.24 14.61
C GLN A 483 0.42 7.38 14.64
N GLY A 484 1.02 7.60 13.47
CA GLY A 484 2.48 7.59 13.30
C GLY A 484 3.22 8.65 14.12
N GLY A 485 2.71 9.88 14.18
CA GLY A 485 3.35 10.94 14.94
C GLY A 485 3.46 10.61 16.43
N ILE A 486 2.40 10.04 17.02
CA ILE A 486 2.38 9.57 18.42
C ILE A 486 3.42 8.46 18.62
N ALA A 487 3.42 7.44 17.76
CA ALA A 487 4.33 6.31 17.86
C ALA A 487 5.81 6.73 17.76
N ILE A 488 6.12 7.66 16.85
CA ILE A 488 7.45 8.25 16.70
C ILE A 488 7.86 8.99 17.99
N ALA A 489 7.02 9.90 18.50
CA ALA A 489 7.33 10.65 19.71
C ALA A 489 7.50 9.74 20.93
N GLU A 490 6.61 8.77 21.13
CA GLU A 490 6.74 7.79 22.22
C GLU A 490 8.03 6.97 22.12
N THR A 491 8.44 6.62 20.91
CA THR A 491 9.72 5.93 20.70
C THR A 491 10.88 6.87 21.03
N LEU A 492 10.89 8.09 20.52
CA LEU A 492 11.95 9.06 20.80
C LEU A 492 12.14 9.31 22.31
N PHE A 493 11.06 9.34 23.09
CA PHE A 493 11.09 9.57 24.52
C PHE A 493 11.08 8.31 25.40
N GLY A 494 11.21 7.11 24.80
CA GLY A 494 11.34 5.84 25.54
C GLY A 494 10.04 5.33 26.18
N LEU A 495 8.89 5.85 25.81
CA LEU A 495 7.59 5.32 26.20
C LEU A 495 7.21 4.08 25.38
N ASN A 496 7.76 3.97 24.19
CA ASN A 496 7.76 2.79 23.34
C ASN A 496 9.20 2.31 23.12
N ASN A 497 9.47 1.03 23.37
CA ASN A 497 10.75 0.41 23.00
C ASN A 497 10.66 -0.08 21.56
N PRO A 498 11.49 0.40 20.62
CA PRO A 498 11.41 -0.02 19.22
C PRO A 498 11.66 -1.53 19.07
N THR A 499 10.83 -2.19 18.30
CA THR A 499 10.90 -3.63 18.03
C THR A 499 10.84 -3.96 16.54
N GLY A 500 10.59 -2.97 15.71
CA GLY A 500 10.51 -3.12 14.26
C GLY A 500 11.80 -3.69 13.68
N LYS A 501 11.63 -4.45 12.58
CA LYS A 501 12.74 -5.06 11.83
C LYS A 501 12.59 -4.72 10.36
N THR A 502 13.68 -4.37 9.69
CA THR A 502 13.67 -4.04 8.26
C THR A 502 13.01 -5.18 7.45
N PRO A 503 11.96 -4.88 6.67
CA PRO A 503 11.27 -5.88 5.84
C PRO A 503 11.95 -6.11 4.49
N LEU A 504 13.02 -5.38 4.24
CA LEU A 504 13.86 -5.46 3.04
C LEU A 504 15.26 -4.92 3.37
N GLN A 505 16.22 -5.17 2.47
CA GLN A 505 17.57 -4.64 2.57
C GLN A 505 17.61 -3.14 2.25
N PHE A 506 18.33 -2.37 3.06
CA PHE A 506 18.61 -0.96 2.78
C PHE A 506 19.93 -0.82 2.04
N PRO A 507 19.95 -0.21 0.85
CA PRO A 507 21.16 -0.10 0.05
C PRO A 507 22.16 0.88 0.67
N ARG A 508 23.43 0.62 0.43
CA ARG A 508 24.53 1.50 0.83
C ARG A 508 24.78 2.61 -0.18
N ASP A 509 24.58 2.33 -1.45
CA ASP A 509 24.80 3.21 -2.59
C ASP A 509 23.97 2.78 -3.81
N MET A 510 23.88 3.65 -4.81
CA MET A 510 23.15 3.35 -6.04
C MET A 510 23.86 2.33 -6.96
N ASP A 511 25.16 2.10 -6.78
CA ASP A 511 25.86 1.11 -7.60
C ASP A 511 25.42 -0.30 -7.20
N SER A 512 25.25 -0.57 -5.91
CA SER A 512 24.68 -1.84 -5.42
C SER A 512 23.25 -2.07 -5.91
N VAL A 513 22.41 -1.03 -5.93
CA VAL A 513 21.04 -1.09 -6.46
C VAL A 513 21.01 -1.41 -7.96
N ARG A 514 21.90 -0.81 -8.75
CA ARG A 514 21.95 -1.03 -10.21
C ARG A 514 22.52 -2.38 -10.60
N ASN A 515 23.28 -3.00 -9.72
CA ASN A 515 23.94 -4.30 -9.97
C ASN A 515 23.07 -5.49 -9.57
N GLN A 516 21.95 -5.29 -8.88
CA GLN A 516 21.03 -6.37 -8.52
C GLN A 516 20.26 -6.89 -9.74
N GLU A 517 19.72 -8.10 -9.65
CA GLU A 517 18.95 -8.73 -10.74
C GLU A 517 17.51 -8.18 -10.85
N GLY A 518 16.96 -7.65 -9.75
CA GLY A 518 15.65 -7.01 -9.70
C GLY A 518 14.44 -7.96 -9.63
N ASP A 519 14.65 -9.26 -9.83
CA ASP A 519 13.61 -10.30 -9.68
C ASP A 519 13.93 -11.31 -8.57
N VAL A 520 15.02 -11.10 -7.84
CA VAL A 520 15.51 -11.93 -6.73
C VAL A 520 15.52 -11.13 -5.44
N SER A 521 15.07 -11.75 -4.36
CA SER A 521 15.13 -11.18 -3.01
C SER A 521 16.53 -11.30 -2.40
N PHE A 522 16.91 -10.36 -1.54
CA PHE A 522 18.16 -10.38 -0.76
C PHE A 522 19.44 -10.37 -1.60
N ASP A 523 19.41 -9.73 -2.75
CA ASP A 523 20.55 -9.73 -3.69
C ASP A 523 21.36 -8.43 -3.71
N LEU A 524 21.05 -7.46 -2.82
CA LEU A 524 21.89 -6.27 -2.66
C LEU A 524 23.27 -6.66 -2.12
N GLU A 525 24.30 -6.33 -2.87
CA GLU A 525 25.69 -6.54 -2.43
C GLU A 525 26.05 -5.56 -1.31
N ASN A 526 26.43 -6.08 -0.13
CA ASN A 526 26.87 -5.30 1.04
C ASN A 526 25.87 -4.20 1.46
N PRO A 527 24.63 -4.55 1.82
CA PRO A 527 23.63 -3.56 2.24
C PRO A 527 24.11 -2.74 3.44
N LEU A 528 23.56 -1.52 3.61
CA LEU A 528 23.82 -0.70 4.80
C LEU A 528 23.19 -1.35 6.03
N TYR A 529 21.92 -1.73 5.91
CA TYR A 529 21.17 -2.51 6.88
C TYR A 529 20.56 -3.72 6.18
N ASP A 530 20.81 -4.90 6.71
CA ASP A 530 20.31 -6.14 6.14
C ASP A 530 18.84 -6.37 6.49
N TYR A 531 18.18 -7.29 5.80
CA TYR A 531 16.85 -7.78 6.15
C TYR A 531 16.81 -8.26 7.60
N GLY A 532 15.77 -7.87 8.33
CA GLY A 532 15.61 -8.23 9.74
C GLY A 532 16.45 -7.41 10.73
N TRP A 533 17.12 -6.35 10.24
CA TRP A 533 17.86 -5.43 11.11
C TRP A 533 16.91 -4.56 11.93
N GLY A 534 17.34 -4.19 13.13
CA GLY A 534 16.65 -3.27 14.03
C GLY A 534 17.16 -3.44 15.45
N LEU A 535 17.32 -2.34 16.15
CA LEU A 535 17.80 -2.26 17.52
C LEU A 535 16.65 -2.04 18.50
N SER A 536 16.87 -2.40 19.75
CA SER A 536 16.01 -2.06 20.89
C SER A 536 16.78 -1.27 21.93
N TYR A 537 16.11 -0.53 22.80
CA TYR A 537 16.79 0.18 23.88
C TYR A 537 17.43 -0.79 24.86
N GLY A 538 18.71 -0.56 25.15
CA GLY A 538 19.52 -1.40 26.04
C GLY A 538 20.36 -2.46 25.33
N GLU A 539 20.34 -2.48 24.02
CA GLU A 539 21.22 -3.32 23.18
C GLU A 539 22.47 -2.59 22.73
#